data_c20134823b06fa109d103e236ea08508
#
_entry.id   c20134823b06fa109d103e236ea08508
#
_cell.length_a   1.000
_cell.length_b   1.000
_cell.length_c   1.000
_cell.angle_alpha   90.00
_cell.angle_beta   90.00
_cell.angle_gamma   90.00
#
_symmetry.space_group_name_H-M   'P 1'
#
loop_
_entity.id
_entity.type
_entity.pdbx_description
1 polymer ?
#
loop_
_entity_poly.entity_id
_entity_poly.type
_entity_poly.pdbx_seq_one_letter_code
_entity_poly.pdbx_strand_id
1 'polypeptide(L)' 'MTKSIKCSDVGVDCDWSSTAKTEEELMQKIKEHAKTHGFHDIPKELVAKVKSSIKDV' A
#
# COMPACT_ATOMS: atom_id res chain seq x y z
N MET A 1 -0.02 5.65 17.15
CA MET A 1 0.79 5.79 15.95
C MET A 1 0.03 5.28 14.76
N THR A 2 -0.02 6.05 13.70
CA THR A 2 -0.78 5.72 12.50
C THR A 2 0.17 5.42 11.36
N LYS A 3 -0.10 4.34 10.64
CA LYS A 3 0.64 4.00 9.43
C LYS A 3 -0.06 4.61 8.24
N SER A 4 0.70 5.16 7.31
CA SER A 4 0.17 5.83 6.14
C SER A 4 0.96 5.41 4.89
N ILE A 5 0.27 5.33 3.76
CA ILE A 5 0.90 5.02 2.50
C ILE A 5 0.19 5.75 1.36
N LYS A 6 0.96 6.10 0.33
CA LYS A 6 0.42 6.63 -0.92
C LYS A 6 0.72 5.64 -2.04
N CYS A 7 -0.28 5.39 -2.87
CA CYS A 7 -0.12 4.48 -4.00
C CYS A 7 0.99 4.93 -4.96
N SER A 8 1.14 6.23 -5.14
CA SER A 8 2.17 6.79 -6.01
C SER A 8 3.60 6.49 -5.52
N ASP A 9 3.75 6.27 -4.22
CA ASP A 9 5.08 5.98 -3.65
C ASP A 9 5.60 4.59 -4.05
N VAL A 10 4.72 3.72 -4.50
CA VAL A 10 5.12 2.38 -4.95
C VAL A 10 5.30 2.29 -6.46
N GLY A 11 5.32 3.43 -7.13
CA GLY A 11 5.59 3.48 -8.56
C GLY A 11 4.36 3.36 -9.45
N VAL A 12 3.17 3.48 -8.87
CA VAL A 12 1.92 3.43 -9.61
C VAL A 12 1.39 4.86 -9.77
N ASP A 13 0.93 5.18 -10.95
CA ASP A 13 0.36 6.51 -11.24
C ASP A 13 -1.06 6.57 -10.69
N CYS A 14 -1.18 6.94 -9.42
CA CYS A 14 -2.45 6.92 -8.70
C CYS A 14 -2.37 7.90 -7.52
N ASP A 15 -3.47 8.58 -7.26
CA ASP A 15 -3.56 9.55 -6.15
C ASP A 15 -4.12 8.93 -4.87
N TRP A 16 -4.36 7.64 -4.87
CA TRP A 16 -4.92 6.97 -3.71
C TRP A 16 -3.95 6.97 -2.53
N SER A 17 -4.48 7.19 -1.36
CA SER A 17 -3.72 7.07 -0.12
C SER A 17 -4.61 6.46 0.96
N SER A 18 -4.00 5.88 1.97
CA SER A 18 -4.74 5.26 3.06
C SER A 18 -3.93 5.29 4.34
N THR A 19 -4.64 5.19 5.46
CA THR A 19 -4.04 5.11 6.78
C THR A 19 -4.66 3.96 7.55
N ALA A 20 -3.91 3.42 8.49
CA ALA A 20 -4.39 2.37 9.38
C ALA A 20 -3.57 2.41 10.67
N LYS A 21 -4.08 1.76 11.71
CA LYS A 21 -3.38 1.71 12.98
C LYS A 21 -2.19 0.77 12.94
N THR A 22 -2.30 -0.30 12.16
CA THR A 22 -1.25 -1.30 12.04
C THR A 22 -0.87 -1.50 10.59
N GLU A 23 0.34 -2.04 10.38
CA GLU A 23 0.81 -2.36 9.05
C GLU A 23 -0.06 -3.43 8.39
N GLU A 24 -0.51 -4.42 9.17
CA GLU A 24 -1.36 -5.48 8.64
C GLU A 24 -2.67 -4.94 8.07
N GLU A 25 -3.33 -4.05 8.80
CA GLU A 25 -4.55 -3.43 8.33
C GLU A 25 -4.29 -2.63 7.06
N LEU A 26 -3.19 -1.88 7.07
CA LEU A 26 -2.82 -1.08 5.90
C LEU A 26 -2.54 -1.97 4.69
N MET A 27 -1.85 -3.09 4.90
CA MET A 27 -1.58 -4.05 3.83
C MET A 27 -2.85 -4.62 3.22
N GLN A 28 -3.85 -4.90 4.03
CA GLN A 28 -5.14 -5.38 3.53
C GLN A 28 -5.80 -4.34 2.63
N LYS A 29 -5.78 -3.08 3.04
CA LYS A 29 -6.31 -1.99 2.23
C LYS A 29 -5.56 -1.87 0.91
N ILE A 30 -4.25 -2.01 0.95
CA ILE A 30 -3.40 -1.95 -0.24
C ILE A 30 -3.73 -3.09 -1.20
N LYS A 31 -3.93 -4.29 -0.68
CA LYS A 31 -4.28 -5.44 -1.51
C LYS A 31 -5.61 -5.23 -2.21
N GLU A 32 -6.60 -4.70 -1.50
CA GLU A 32 -7.88 -4.40 -2.11
C GLU A 32 -7.76 -3.33 -3.18
N HIS A 33 -6.96 -2.31 -2.90
CA HIS A 33 -6.71 -1.25 -3.87
C HIS A 33 -6.01 -1.79 -5.11
N ALA A 34 -5.03 -2.68 -4.92
CA ALA A 34 -4.31 -3.28 -6.04
C ALA A 34 -5.24 -4.02 -6.99
N LYS A 35 -6.31 -4.61 -6.48
CA LYS A 35 -7.31 -5.28 -7.33
C LYS A 35 -7.99 -4.31 -8.29
N THR A 36 -8.16 -3.06 -7.88
CA THR A 36 -8.76 -2.05 -8.76
C THR A 36 -7.84 -1.71 -9.93
N HIS A 37 -6.54 -1.97 -9.81
CA HIS A 37 -5.57 -1.81 -10.89
C HIS A 37 -5.35 -3.09 -11.69
N GLY A 38 -6.13 -4.14 -11.41
CA GLY A 38 -6.02 -5.40 -12.13
C GLY A 38 -4.98 -6.37 -11.59
N PHE A 39 -4.42 -6.11 -10.42
CA PHE A 39 -3.45 -7.00 -9.79
C PHE A 39 -4.20 -8.08 -9.00
N HIS A 40 -4.07 -9.32 -9.40
CA HIS A 40 -4.64 -10.45 -8.67
C HIS A 40 -3.75 -10.90 -7.53
N ASP A 41 -2.44 -10.82 -7.74
CA ASP A 41 -1.43 -11.14 -6.73
C ASP A 41 -0.41 -10.02 -6.68
N ILE A 42 0.06 -9.72 -5.47
CA ILE A 42 1.11 -8.72 -5.28
C ILE A 42 2.44 -9.46 -5.23
N PRO A 43 3.36 -9.22 -6.17
CA PRO A 43 4.68 -9.85 -6.14
C PRO A 43 5.45 -9.43 -4.89
N LYS A 44 6.38 -10.28 -4.47
CA LYS A 44 7.19 -10.00 -3.28
C LYS A 44 7.95 -8.68 -3.41
N GLU A 45 8.40 -8.36 -4.60
CA GLU A 45 9.10 -7.10 -4.85
C GLU A 45 8.22 -5.90 -4.57
N LEU A 46 6.97 -5.97 -4.97
CA LEU A 46 6.01 -4.90 -4.72
C LEU A 46 5.68 -4.81 -3.24
N VAL A 47 5.52 -5.95 -2.58
CA VAL A 47 5.28 -5.98 -1.14
C VAL A 47 6.42 -5.30 -0.39
N ALA A 48 7.65 -5.56 -0.78
CA ALA A 48 8.82 -4.92 -0.18
C ALA A 48 8.79 -3.40 -0.38
N LYS A 49 8.45 -2.95 -1.58
CA LYS A 49 8.32 -1.52 -1.86
C LYS A 49 7.22 -0.88 -1.02
N VAL A 50 6.10 -1.56 -0.92
CA VAL A 50 4.97 -1.09 -0.12
C VAL A 50 5.40 -0.91 1.33
N LYS A 51 6.05 -1.90 1.90
CA LYS A 51 6.52 -1.83 3.28
C LYS A 51 7.51 -0.69 3.49
N SER A 52 8.39 -0.48 2.52
CA SER A 52 9.37 0.61 2.57
C SER A 52 8.71 1.98 2.45
N SER A 53 7.55 2.05 1.82
CA SER A 53 6.82 3.30 1.60
C SER A 53 5.88 3.66 2.74
N ILE A 54 5.61 2.73 3.64
CA ILE A 54 4.74 2.99 4.79
C ILE A 54 5.44 3.94 5.75
N LYS A 55 4.74 4.98 6.14
CA LYS A 55 5.26 6.00 7.05
C LYS A 55 4.45 6.05 8.32
N ASP A 56 5.11 6.39 9.42
CA ASP A 56 4.43 6.71 10.68
C ASP A 56 4.05 8.18 10.69
N VAL A 57 2.80 8.44 10.92
CA VAL A 57 2.28 9.81 11.01
C VAL A 57 1.52 10.05 12.30
#